data_749602f3fb2cbb68a702478fd5c139a6
#
_entry.id   749602f3fb2cbb68a702478fd5c139a6
#
_cell.length_a   1.000
_cell.length_b   1.000
_cell.length_c   1.000
_cell.angle_alpha   90.00
_cell.angle_beta   90.00
_cell.angle_gamma   90.00
#
_symmetry.space_group_name_H-M   'P 1'
#
loop_
_entity.id
_entity.type
_entity.pdbx_description
1 polymer ?
#
loop_
_entity_poly.entity_id
_entity_poly.type
_entity_poly.pdbx_seq_one_letter_code
_entity_poly.pdbx_strand_id
1 'polypeptide(L)'
;WEKEHNLLLSIRNGEFQKADGTFRSEFYEMLTGVTYLLHKPKVPFICIGHQYLFLHKKFKFPKVNRTQLLLLKFFTRITAIGSYKMLALSFRRMNHDEKQHLYVVPPLLRKEALAQPTSNGNYIHGYMVNAGFSSQVKEWHQKRPDIDLHFFWDQKGEKTIRHIDRTLSFHPLDDQAFLQEMGGCKAYASTAGFESICEALYMGKPILMVPAHIEQECNAYDAYLSGAGIISQEFQLDELLDFSRSYQPNAKFIFWS
;
A
#
# COMPACT_ATOMS: atom_id res chain seq x y z
N TRP A 1 9.09 19.11 9.41
CA TRP A 1 8.92 18.34 8.18
C TRP A 1 10.27 17.86 7.61
N GLU A 2 11.23 18.72 7.52
CA GLU A 2 12.57 18.40 6.97
C GLU A 2 13.30 17.32 7.81
N LYS A 3 13.19 17.39 9.14
CA LYS A 3 13.76 16.39 10.04
C LYS A 3 13.10 15.02 9.92
N GLU A 4 11.78 14.96 9.79
CA GLU A 4 11.02 13.72 9.63
C GLU A 4 11.26 13.11 8.24
N HIS A 5 11.39 13.94 7.21
CA HIS A 5 11.73 13.49 5.86
C HIS A 5 13.15 12.88 5.81
N ASN A 6 14.12 13.55 6.42
CA ASN A 6 15.50 13.03 6.50
C ASN A 6 15.58 11.72 7.28
N LEU A 7 14.79 11.57 8.36
CA LEU A 7 14.70 10.31 9.11
C LEU A 7 14.17 9.17 8.23
N LEU A 8 13.11 9.41 7.44
CA LEU A 8 12.58 8.42 6.51
C LEU A 8 13.56 8.05 5.41
N LEU A 9 14.27 9.03 4.86
CA LEU A 9 15.32 8.77 3.87
C LEU A 9 16.43 7.89 4.43
N SER A 10 16.88 8.15 5.66
CA SER A 10 17.86 7.31 6.35
C SER A 10 17.34 5.87 6.56
N ILE A 11 16.09 5.69 6.97
CA ILE A 11 15.47 4.37 7.14
C ILE A 11 15.41 3.65 5.78
N ARG A 12 14.93 4.32 4.74
CA ARG A 12 14.82 3.76 3.38
C ARG A 12 16.18 3.31 2.83
N ASN A 13 17.23 4.08 3.08
CA ASN A 13 18.58 3.79 2.60
C ASN A 13 19.32 2.73 3.42
N GLY A 14 18.70 2.19 4.48
CA GLY A 14 19.37 1.28 5.40
C GLY A 14 20.47 1.95 6.23
N GLU A 15 20.56 3.28 6.18
CA GLU A 15 21.53 4.09 6.92
C GLU A 15 21.12 4.29 8.38
N PHE A 16 19.86 3.94 8.72
CA PHE A 16 19.36 3.90 10.08
C PHE A 16 19.97 2.70 10.81
N GLN A 17 21.30 2.64 10.78
CA GLN A 17 22.03 1.80 11.69
C GLN A 17 21.99 2.43 13.07
N LYS A 18 21.91 1.57 14.06
CA LYS A 18 22.04 1.88 15.48
C LYS A 18 23.38 2.59 15.78
N ALA A 19 23.58 3.80 15.29
CA ALA A 19 24.85 4.48 15.49
C ALA A 19 25.13 4.70 17.01
N ASP A 20 24.09 4.73 17.84
CA ASP A 20 24.23 4.94 19.28
C ASP A 20 23.09 4.32 20.12
N GLY A 21 22.19 3.53 19.51
CA GLY A 21 21.06 2.92 20.23
C GLY A 21 19.97 3.91 20.65
N THR A 22 19.87 5.08 20.01
CA THR A 22 18.97 6.16 20.44
C THR A 22 17.50 5.92 20.10
N PHE A 23 17.18 5.13 19.04
CA PHE A 23 15.79 4.86 18.64
C PHE A 23 15.61 3.44 18.10
N ARG A 24 14.40 2.89 18.28
CA ARG A 24 13.90 1.69 17.64
C ARG A 24 12.78 2.05 16.67
N SER A 25 12.85 1.57 15.43
CA SER A 25 11.77 1.70 14.45
C SER A 25 10.80 0.51 14.57
N GLU A 26 9.53 0.79 14.37
CA GLU A 26 8.44 -0.17 14.51
C GLU A 26 7.45 -0.03 13.36
N PHE A 27 7.15 -1.16 12.69
CA PHE A 27 6.23 -1.23 11.57
C PHE A 27 4.95 -1.97 11.96
N TYR A 28 4.03 -1.27 12.66
CA TYR A 28 2.69 -1.74 13.03
C TYR A 28 2.66 -3.09 13.76
N GLU A 29 3.49 -3.24 14.79
CA GLU A 29 3.61 -4.46 15.58
C GLU A 29 3.13 -4.25 17.02
N MET A 30 2.12 -5.02 17.44
CA MET A 30 1.49 -4.86 18.76
C MET A 30 2.44 -5.23 19.92
N LEU A 31 3.30 -6.22 19.73
CA LEU A 31 4.20 -6.70 20.80
C LEU A 31 5.14 -5.61 21.31
N THR A 32 5.65 -4.75 20.45
CA THR A 32 6.52 -3.65 20.85
C THR A 32 5.76 -2.65 21.71
N GLY A 33 4.55 -2.20 21.31
CA GLY A 33 3.74 -1.29 22.12
C GLY A 33 3.43 -1.84 23.50
N VAL A 34 3.02 -3.12 23.58
CA VAL A 34 2.76 -3.80 24.86
C VAL A 34 4.04 -3.93 25.71
N THR A 35 5.18 -4.27 25.10
CA THR A 35 6.48 -4.35 25.80
C THR A 35 6.87 -3.01 26.41
N TYR A 36 6.69 -1.92 25.65
CA TYR A 36 6.98 -0.57 26.17
C TYR A 36 6.03 -0.15 27.29
N LEU A 37 4.77 -0.56 27.23
CA LEU A 37 3.81 -0.31 28.30
C LEU A 37 4.23 -1.02 29.62
N LEU A 38 4.65 -2.29 29.53
CA LEU A 38 4.97 -3.13 30.68
C LEU A 38 6.36 -2.86 31.27
N HIS A 39 7.37 -2.74 30.41
CA HIS A 39 8.78 -2.72 30.81
C HIS A 39 9.45 -1.35 30.73
N LYS A 40 8.79 -0.35 30.10
CA LYS A 40 9.27 1.03 29.92
C LYS A 40 10.78 1.11 29.58
N PRO A 41 11.22 0.50 28.46
CA PRO A 41 12.61 0.53 28.06
C PRO A 41 13.13 1.97 27.94
N LYS A 42 14.42 2.19 28.20
CA LYS A 42 15.04 3.51 28.11
C LYS A 42 15.20 4.00 26.66
N VAL A 43 15.29 3.08 25.71
CA VAL A 43 15.42 3.42 24.28
C VAL A 43 14.05 3.78 23.73
N PRO A 44 13.82 5.01 23.26
CA PRO A 44 12.54 5.38 22.65
C PRO A 44 12.32 4.64 21.34
N PHE A 45 11.04 4.43 20.95
CA PHE A 45 10.71 3.84 19.66
C PHE A 45 9.81 4.76 18.84
N ILE A 46 9.88 4.59 17.52
CA ILE A 46 9.13 5.35 16.53
C ILE A 46 8.26 4.37 15.75
N CYS A 47 6.97 4.68 15.68
CA CYS A 47 6.02 3.94 14.88
C CYS A 47 6.01 4.44 13.43
N ILE A 48 6.05 3.55 12.45
CA ILE A 48 6.00 3.90 11.03
C ILE A 48 4.93 3.06 10.35
N GLY A 49 4.01 3.69 9.64
CA GLY A 49 2.97 2.97 8.89
C GLY A 49 1.83 3.88 8.46
N HIS A 50 1.11 3.48 7.40
CA HIS A 50 -0.06 4.20 6.93
C HIS A 50 -1.22 4.16 7.94
N GLN A 51 -1.35 3.05 8.67
CA GLN A 51 -2.42 2.83 9.65
C GLN A 51 -2.44 3.90 10.75
N TYR A 52 -1.31 4.50 11.09
CA TYR A 52 -1.25 5.61 12.04
C TYR A 52 -1.98 6.85 11.53
N LEU A 53 -2.12 7.01 10.21
CA LEU A 53 -2.90 8.11 9.64
C LEU A 53 -4.39 8.02 10.00
N PHE A 54 -4.93 6.82 10.30
CA PHE A 54 -6.31 6.64 10.79
C PHE A 54 -6.58 7.29 12.15
N LEU A 55 -5.54 7.65 12.90
CA LEU A 55 -5.65 8.41 14.14
C LEU A 55 -5.68 9.92 13.91
N HIS A 56 -5.31 10.38 12.72
CA HIS A 56 -5.28 11.81 12.40
C HIS A 56 -6.69 12.40 12.31
N LYS A 57 -6.93 13.54 12.99
CA LYS A 57 -8.26 14.18 13.10
C LYS A 57 -8.88 14.59 11.76
N LYS A 58 -8.08 14.81 10.71
CA LYS A 58 -8.54 15.20 9.36
C LYS A 58 -8.61 14.01 8.41
N PHE A 59 -8.35 12.78 8.87
CA PHE A 59 -8.51 11.60 8.03
C PHE A 59 -9.98 11.37 7.70
N LYS A 60 -10.27 11.16 6.42
CA LYS A 60 -11.64 10.90 5.95
C LYS A 60 -11.85 9.40 5.78
N PHE A 61 -12.79 8.84 6.54
CA PHE A 61 -13.15 7.43 6.47
C PHE A 61 -14.23 7.18 5.43
N PRO A 62 -14.20 6.02 4.74
CA PRO A 62 -15.32 5.57 3.92
C PRO A 62 -16.54 5.23 4.79
N LYS A 63 -17.69 4.96 4.15
CA LYS A 63 -18.87 4.43 4.84
C LYS A 63 -18.66 2.95 5.13
N VAL A 64 -18.21 2.62 6.32
CA VAL A 64 -17.87 1.27 6.76
C VAL A 64 -18.57 0.90 8.07
N ASN A 65 -18.48 -0.36 8.47
CA ASN A 65 -18.99 -0.81 9.76
C ASN A 65 -18.28 -0.09 10.91
N ARG A 66 -19.07 0.63 11.74
CA ARG A 66 -18.56 1.44 12.84
C ARG A 66 -17.80 0.64 13.90
N THR A 67 -18.26 -0.59 14.19
CA THR A 67 -17.61 -1.45 15.18
C THR A 67 -16.23 -1.88 14.69
N GLN A 68 -16.13 -2.31 13.44
CA GLN A 68 -14.85 -2.68 12.82
C GLN A 68 -13.90 -1.48 12.78
N LEU A 69 -14.40 -0.29 12.44
CA LEU A 69 -13.58 0.93 12.44
C LEU A 69 -13.09 1.29 13.85
N LEU A 70 -13.93 1.15 14.87
CA LEU A 70 -13.50 1.38 16.26
C LEU A 70 -12.43 0.39 16.69
N LEU A 71 -12.58 -0.89 16.34
CA LEU A 71 -11.58 -1.92 16.61
C LEU A 71 -10.27 -1.62 15.89
N LEU A 72 -10.30 -1.27 14.60
CA LEU A 72 -9.11 -0.88 13.84
C LEU A 72 -8.37 0.28 14.52
N LYS A 73 -9.08 1.34 14.89
CA LYS A 73 -8.49 2.50 15.58
C LYS A 73 -7.97 2.14 16.98
N PHE A 74 -8.64 1.25 17.68
CA PHE A 74 -8.19 0.77 18.99
C PHE A 74 -6.88 -0.03 18.86
N PHE A 75 -6.81 -0.98 17.94
CA PHE A 75 -5.57 -1.72 17.66
C PHE A 75 -4.44 -0.79 17.23
N THR A 76 -4.69 0.16 16.34
CA THR A 76 -3.70 1.15 15.93
C THR A 76 -3.16 1.96 17.13
N ARG A 77 -4.02 2.32 18.10
CA ARG A 77 -3.56 3.00 19.31
C ARG A 77 -2.69 2.11 20.20
N ILE A 78 -3.06 0.83 20.33
CA ILE A 78 -2.27 -0.11 21.16
C ILE A 78 -0.86 -0.26 20.59
N THR A 79 -0.70 -0.38 19.27
CA THR A 79 0.63 -0.49 18.66
C THR A 79 1.50 0.74 18.89
N ALA A 80 0.89 1.90 19.11
CA ALA A 80 1.58 3.17 19.33
C ALA A 80 1.75 3.57 20.82
N ILE A 81 1.30 2.74 21.76
CA ILE A 81 1.40 3.08 23.20
C ILE A 81 2.87 3.25 23.59
N GLY A 82 3.20 4.43 24.15
CA GLY A 82 4.55 4.75 24.59
C GLY A 82 5.53 5.12 23.48
N SER A 83 5.07 5.21 22.23
CA SER A 83 5.93 5.68 21.13
C SER A 83 6.33 7.13 21.32
N TYR A 84 7.58 7.44 20.92
CA TYR A 84 8.08 8.83 20.91
C TYR A 84 7.42 9.64 19.78
N LYS A 85 7.25 9.02 18.60
CA LYS A 85 6.60 9.60 17.43
C LYS A 85 5.88 8.53 16.62
N MET A 86 4.81 8.94 15.95
CA MET A 86 4.15 8.17 14.88
C MET A 86 4.44 8.85 13.53
N LEU A 87 5.13 8.16 12.63
CA LEU A 87 5.33 8.58 11.25
C LEU A 87 4.24 7.95 10.40
N ALA A 88 3.19 8.72 10.14
CA ALA A 88 2.05 8.27 9.36
C ALA A 88 2.33 8.45 7.87
N LEU A 89 2.58 7.34 7.17
CA LEU A 89 2.77 7.32 5.73
C LEU A 89 1.48 7.76 5.03
N SER A 90 1.60 8.58 3.98
CA SER A 90 0.41 9.17 3.33
C SER A 90 0.57 9.30 1.83
N PHE A 91 -0.53 9.12 1.08
CA PHE A 91 -0.61 9.39 -0.36
C PHE A 91 -0.50 10.89 -0.70
N ARG A 92 -0.69 11.78 0.28
CA ARG A 92 -0.68 13.22 0.06
C ARG A 92 -0.16 13.98 1.26
N ARG A 93 0.29 15.18 1.02
CA ARG A 93 0.73 16.08 2.09
C ARG A 93 -0.44 16.48 2.98
N MET A 94 -0.27 16.36 4.28
CA MET A 94 -1.19 16.82 5.32
C MET A 94 -0.41 17.48 6.45
N ASN A 95 -1.08 18.33 7.24
CA ASN A 95 -0.47 18.92 8.43
C ASN A 95 -0.23 17.83 9.48
N HIS A 96 0.81 17.96 10.26
CA HIS A 96 1.06 17.10 11.43
C HIS A 96 -0.01 17.30 12.52
N ASP A 97 -0.20 16.31 13.36
CA ASP A 97 -0.95 16.46 14.63
C ASP A 97 0.03 16.34 15.82
N GLU A 98 0.71 17.45 16.10
CA GLU A 98 1.76 17.50 17.13
C GLU A 98 1.25 17.12 18.52
N LYS A 99 -0.04 17.38 18.82
CA LYS A 99 -0.67 17.01 20.09
C LYS A 99 -0.70 15.50 20.32
N GLN A 100 -0.76 14.72 19.23
CA GLN A 100 -0.71 13.28 19.25
C GLN A 100 0.66 12.72 18.87
N HIS A 101 1.69 13.55 18.71
CA HIS A 101 3.00 13.15 18.18
C HIS A 101 2.92 12.40 16.84
N LEU A 102 1.94 12.77 16.01
CA LEU A 102 1.68 12.17 14.71
C LEU A 102 2.18 13.08 13.58
N TYR A 103 3.15 12.60 12.86
CA TYR A 103 3.81 13.31 11.76
C TYR A 103 3.47 12.65 10.45
N VAL A 104 2.80 13.38 9.56
CA VAL A 104 2.47 12.89 8.22
C VAL A 104 3.69 13.00 7.34
N VAL A 105 4.07 11.90 6.71
CA VAL A 105 5.30 11.75 5.93
C VAL A 105 5.03 11.03 4.60
N PRO A 106 5.91 11.16 3.61
CA PRO A 106 5.82 10.42 2.35
C PRO A 106 5.80 8.90 2.56
N PRO A 107 5.31 8.12 1.59
CA PRO A 107 5.44 6.67 1.61
C PRO A 107 6.90 6.23 1.51
N LEU A 108 7.20 5.05 2.05
CA LEU A 108 8.48 4.40 1.89
C LEU A 108 8.44 3.55 0.61
N LEU A 109 9.00 4.06 -0.48
CA LEU A 109 9.11 3.30 -1.71
C LEU A 109 10.38 2.45 -1.70
N ARG A 110 10.28 1.20 -2.19
CA ARG A 110 11.45 0.32 -2.36
C ARG A 110 12.43 0.92 -3.37
N LYS A 111 13.74 0.76 -3.15
CA LYS A 111 14.78 1.24 -4.10
C LYS A 111 14.58 0.65 -5.49
N GLU A 112 14.20 -0.62 -5.54
CA GLU A 112 13.91 -1.36 -6.76
C GLU A 112 12.72 -0.75 -7.52
N ALA A 113 11.69 -0.29 -6.81
CA ALA A 113 10.55 0.42 -7.42
C ALA A 113 10.96 1.78 -7.99
N LEU A 114 11.83 2.51 -7.30
CA LEU A 114 12.36 3.81 -7.77
C LEU A 114 13.24 3.68 -9.02
N ALA A 115 13.96 2.56 -9.14
CA ALA A 115 14.86 2.29 -10.26
C ALA A 115 14.16 1.55 -11.42
N GLN A 116 12.91 1.10 -11.24
CA GLN A 116 12.21 0.29 -12.22
C GLN A 116 11.88 1.11 -13.48
N PRO A 117 12.31 0.66 -14.68
CA PRO A 117 11.88 1.27 -15.93
C PRO A 117 10.36 1.14 -16.11
N THR A 118 9.72 2.20 -16.58
CA THR A 118 8.28 2.20 -16.83
C THR A 118 7.96 2.23 -18.31
N SER A 119 6.95 1.47 -18.72
CA SER A 119 6.44 1.44 -20.09
C SER A 119 4.91 1.22 -20.10
N ASN A 120 4.28 1.31 -21.25
CA ASN A 120 2.85 1.06 -21.42
C ASN A 120 2.66 -0.22 -22.25
N GLY A 121 2.73 -1.36 -21.58
CA GLY A 121 2.46 -2.67 -22.19
C GLY A 121 0.97 -2.89 -22.52
N ASN A 122 0.66 -4.09 -22.99
CA ASN A 122 -0.69 -4.47 -23.42
C ASN A 122 -1.43 -5.34 -22.38
N TYR A 123 -0.88 -5.51 -21.18
CA TYR A 123 -1.44 -6.38 -20.14
C TYR A 123 -1.83 -5.61 -18.89
N ILE A 124 -2.75 -6.20 -18.11
CA ILE A 124 -3.08 -5.75 -16.77
C ILE A 124 -2.26 -6.57 -15.77
N HIS A 125 -1.49 -5.89 -14.93
CA HIS A 125 -0.85 -6.48 -13.77
C HIS A 125 -1.82 -6.47 -12.58
N GLY A 126 -1.88 -7.54 -11.80
CA GLY A 126 -2.75 -7.60 -10.64
C GLY A 126 -2.12 -8.22 -9.40
N TYR A 127 -2.68 -7.88 -8.24
CA TYR A 127 -2.34 -8.49 -6.96
C TYR A 127 -3.58 -8.85 -6.15
N MET A 128 -3.61 -10.05 -5.63
CA MET A 128 -4.66 -10.54 -4.73
C MET A 128 -4.07 -11.02 -3.41
N VAL A 129 -4.58 -10.49 -2.30
CA VAL A 129 -4.14 -10.88 -0.94
C VAL A 129 -4.40 -12.35 -0.63
N ASN A 130 -5.34 -12.98 -1.33
CA ASN A 130 -5.60 -14.41 -1.24
C ASN A 130 -6.22 -14.94 -2.54
N ALA A 131 -6.19 -16.26 -2.72
CA ALA A 131 -6.69 -16.94 -3.92
C ALA A 131 -8.22 -16.88 -4.09
N GLY A 132 -8.97 -16.45 -3.09
CA GLY A 132 -10.45 -16.35 -3.17
C GLY A 132 -10.94 -15.40 -4.28
N PHE A 133 -10.14 -14.40 -4.61
CA PHE A 133 -10.47 -13.46 -5.70
C PHE A 133 -10.22 -14.02 -7.11
N SER A 134 -9.56 -15.17 -7.24
CA SER A 134 -9.19 -15.72 -8.55
C SER A 134 -10.41 -16.12 -9.40
N SER A 135 -11.54 -16.48 -8.77
CA SER A 135 -12.78 -16.78 -9.50
C SER A 135 -13.30 -15.55 -10.24
N GLN A 136 -13.33 -14.39 -9.59
CA GLN A 136 -13.77 -13.13 -10.21
C GLN A 136 -12.91 -12.78 -11.43
N VAL A 137 -11.59 -12.90 -11.30
CA VAL A 137 -10.64 -12.64 -12.41
C VAL A 137 -10.88 -13.60 -13.56
N LYS A 138 -11.07 -14.90 -13.28
CA LYS A 138 -11.36 -15.92 -14.30
C LYS A 138 -12.71 -15.68 -14.99
N GLU A 139 -13.76 -15.36 -14.24
CA GLU A 139 -15.10 -15.08 -14.77
C GLU A 139 -15.10 -13.84 -15.68
N TRP A 140 -14.37 -12.80 -15.28
CA TRP A 140 -14.17 -11.63 -16.13
C TRP A 140 -13.40 -12.00 -17.41
N HIS A 141 -12.30 -12.74 -17.26
CA HIS A 141 -11.43 -13.15 -18.37
C HIS A 141 -12.15 -14.04 -19.40
N GLN A 142 -13.07 -14.90 -18.96
CA GLN A 142 -13.90 -15.69 -19.90
C GLN A 142 -14.69 -14.82 -20.89
N LYS A 143 -15.06 -13.60 -20.50
CA LYS A 143 -15.77 -12.62 -21.33
C LYS A 143 -14.81 -11.77 -22.18
N ARG A 144 -13.56 -11.67 -21.76
CA ARG A 144 -12.51 -10.85 -22.37
C ARG A 144 -11.19 -11.62 -22.51
N PRO A 145 -11.18 -12.75 -23.28
CA PRO A 145 -9.97 -13.57 -23.45
C PRO A 145 -8.91 -12.90 -24.34
N ASP A 146 -9.22 -11.73 -24.90
CA ASP A 146 -8.33 -10.89 -25.70
C ASP A 146 -7.38 -10.04 -24.86
N ILE A 147 -7.58 -9.95 -23.53
CA ILE A 147 -6.80 -9.12 -22.62
C ILE A 147 -5.80 -9.98 -21.84
N ASP A 148 -4.53 -9.62 -21.92
CA ASP A 148 -3.48 -10.30 -21.14
C ASP A 148 -3.54 -9.89 -19.67
N LEU A 149 -3.56 -10.88 -18.76
CA LEU A 149 -3.66 -10.71 -17.31
C LEU A 149 -2.55 -11.46 -16.60
N HIS A 150 -1.72 -10.73 -15.84
CA HIS A 150 -0.66 -11.26 -14.99
C HIS A 150 -0.96 -10.95 -13.52
N PHE A 151 -1.56 -11.92 -12.81
CA PHE A 151 -1.98 -11.71 -11.41
C PHE A 151 -1.04 -12.42 -10.44
N PHE A 152 -0.53 -11.69 -9.48
CA PHE A 152 0.22 -12.23 -8.33
C PHE A 152 -0.72 -12.53 -7.18
N TRP A 153 -0.47 -13.63 -6.47
CA TRP A 153 -1.31 -14.06 -5.35
C TRP A 153 -0.51 -14.73 -4.24
N ASP A 154 -1.00 -14.61 -3.01
CA ASP A 154 -0.48 -15.39 -1.89
C ASP A 154 -1.22 -16.73 -1.83
N GLN A 155 -0.73 -17.71 -2.58
CA GLN A 155 -1.22 -19.09 -2.58
C GLN A 155 -0.20 -20.00 -1.95
N LYS A 156 -0.50 -20.52 -0.76
CA LYS A 156 0.39 -21.43 -0.03
C LYS A 156 0.74 -22.66 -0.87
N GLY A 157 2.04 -22.93 -1.01
CA GLY A 157 2.58 -24.08 -1.73
C GLY A 157 2.74 -23.90 -3.23
N GLU A 158 2.22 -22.84 -3.84
CA GLU A 158 2.46 -22.50 -5.24
C GLU A 158 3.84 -21.86 -5.38
N LYS A 159 4.71 -22.46 -6.21
CA LYS A 159 6.07 -21.97 -6.46
C LYS A 159 6.34 -21.64 -7.94
N THR A 160 5.39 -21.95 -8.80
CA THR A 160 5.51 -21.79 -10.25
C THR A 160 4.36 -20.94 -10.79
N ILE A 161 4.59 -20.33 -11.95
CA ILE A 161 3.54 -19.60 -12.66
C ILE A 161 2.48 -20.62 -13.13
N ARG A 162 1.23 -20.34 -12.77
CA ARG A 162 0.08 -21.13 -13.18
C ARG A 162 -0.61 -20.46 -14.37
N HIS A 163 -0.37 -20.97 -15.57
CA HIS A 163 -1.08 -20.56 -16.77
C HIS A 163 -2.49 -21.18 -16.77
N ILE A 164 -3.52 -20.34 -16.87
CA ILE A 164 -4.91 -20.77 -17.06
C ILE A 164 -5.16 -20.99 -18.56
N ASP A 165 -4.69 -20.04 -19.37
CA ASP A 165 -4.65 -20.11 -20.82
C ASP A 165 -3.49 -19.26 -21.37
N ARG A 166 -3.57 -18.83 -22.64
CA ARG A 166 -2.52 -18.02 -23.27
C ARG A 166 -2.42 -16.61 -22.72
N THR A 167 -3.50 -16.06 -22.19
CA THR A 167 -3.66 -14.64 -21.81
C THR A 167 -3.98 -14.43 -20.33
N LEU A 168 -4.13 -15.49 -19.51
CA LEU A 168 -4.30 -15.41 -18.07
C LEU A 168 -3.28 -16.28 -17.35
N SER A 169 -2.48 -15.67 -16.49
CA SER A 169 -1.54 -16.34 -15.61
C SER A 169 -1.61 -15.84 -14.16
N PHE A 170 -1.45 -16.78 -13.22
CA PHE A 170 -1.27 -16.48 -11.79
C PHE A 170 0.18 -16.77 -11.39
N HIS A 171 0.81 -15.80 -10.73
CA HIS A 171 2.21 -15.82 -10.37
C HIS A 171 2.37 -15.96 -8.85
N PRO A 172 3.32 -16.77 -8.37
CA PRO A 172 3.72 -16.74 -6.96
C PRO A 172 4.32 -15.37 -6.62
N LEU A 173 4.30 -15.01 -5.32
CA LEU A 173 4.91 -13.78 -4.88
C LEU A 173 6.43 -13.83 -5.07
N ASP A 174 6.94 -12.90 -5.85
CA ASP A 174 8.35 -12.62 -6.07
C ASP A 174 8.51 -11.10 -6.21
N ASP A 175 9.29 -10.48 -5.36
CA ASP A 175 9.39 -9.03 -5.27
C ASP A 175 9.94 -8.39 -6.56
N GLN A 176 10.93 -9.02 -7.17
CA GLN A 176 11.56 -8.50 -8.39
C GLN A 176 10.63 -8.64 -9.60
N ALA A 177 10.07 -9.82 -9.80
CA ALA A 177 9.12 -10.07 -10.88
C ALA A 177 7.87 -9.18 -10.74
N PHE A 178 7.35 -9.01 -9.51
CA PHE A 178 6.21 -8.15 -9.23
C PHE A 178 6.44 -6.70 -9.68
N LEU A 179 7.60 -6.12 -9.32
CA LEU A 179 7.92 -4.74 -9.69
C LEU A 179 8.19 -4.61 -11.19
N GLN A 180 8.82 -5.61 -11.80
CA GLN A 180 9.06 -5.64 -13.24
C GLN A 180 7.74 -5.66 -14.02
N GLU A 181 6.81 -6.53 -13.63
CA GLU A 181 5.47 -6.61 -14.22
C GLU A 181 4.68 -5.31 -14.00
N MET A 182 4.76 -4.72 -12.81
CA MET A 182 4.13 -3.42 -12.53
C MET A 182 4.72 -2.32 -13.42
N GLY A 183 6.03 -2.25 -13.57
CA GLY A 183 6.70 -1.25 -14.43
C GLY A 183 6.27 -1.34 -15.90
N GLY A 184 6.08 -2.57 -16.40
CA GLY A 184 5.72 -2.84 -17.78
C GLY A 184 4.23 -2.78 -18.14
N CYS A 185 3.33 -2.87 -17.15
CA CYS A 185 1.90 -3.03 -17.39
C CYS A 185 1.22 -1.77 -17.95
N LYS A 186 0.04 -1.97 -18.55
CA LYS A 186 -0.88 -0.89 -18.95
C LYS A 186 -1.63 -0.31 -17.76
N ALA A 187 -2.04 -1.17 -16.83
CA ALA A 187 -2.85 -0.81 -15.68
C ALA A 187 -2.63 -1.81 -14.54
N TYR A 188 -2.91 -1.40 -13.31
CA TYR A 188 -2.75 -2.21 -12.10
C TYR A 188 -4.08 -2.42 -11.38
N ALA A 189 -4.37 -3.65 -10.96
CA ALA A 189 -5.55 -4.01 -10.17
C ALA A 189 -5.13 -4.71 -8.88
N SER A 190 -5.63 -4.27 -7.72
CA SER A 190 -5.13 -4.74 -6.43
C SER A 190 -6.19 -4.78 -5.35
N THR A 191 -5.98 -5.66 -4.36
CA THR A 191 -6.76 -5.67 -3.11
C THR A 191 -6.40 -4.53 -2.14
N ALA A 192 -5.87 -3.41 -2.67
CA ALA A 192 -5.67 -2.15 -1.96
C ALA A 192 -4.66 -2.17 -0.79
N GLY A 193 -3.55 -2.90 -0.93
CA GLY A 193 -2.38 -2.75 -0.05
C GLY A 193 -1.72 -1.38 -0.24
N PHE A 194 -1.40 -0.67 0.84
CA PHE A 194 -0.86 0.70 0.78
C PHE A 194 0.42 0.79 -0.07
N GLU A 195 1.38 -0.09 0.17
CA GLU A 195 2.70 -0.04 -0.47
C GLU A 195 2.62 -0.23 -1.99
N SER A 196 1.91 -1.26 -2.44
CA SER A 196 1.76 -1.54 -3.88
C SER A 196 1.00 -0.44 -4.63
N ILE A 197 0.03 0.21 -3.97
CA ILE A 197 -0.64 1.40 -4.53
C ILE A 197 0.36 2.55 -4.68
N CYS A 198 1.21 2.80 -3.68
CA CYS A 198 2.23 3.86 -3.75
C CYS A 198 3.23 3.60 -4.88
N GLU A 199 3.68 2.36 -5.05
CA GLU A 199 4.61 1.99 -6.12
C GLU A 199 3.96 2.13 -7.51
N ALA A 200 2.73 1.67 -7.67
CA ALA A 200 1.98 1.85 -8.92
C ALA A 200 1.74 3.32 -9.28
N LEU A 201 1.42 4.15 -8.27
CA LEU A 201 1.30 5.61 -8.44
C LEU A 201 2.62 6.26 -8.87
N TYR A 202 3.73 5.88 -8.23
CA TYR A 202 5.05 6.38 -8.57
C TYR A 202 5.43 6.01 -10.01
N MET A 203 5.10 4.79 -10.44
CA MET A 203 5.30 4.31 -11.81
C MET A 203 4.27 4.87 -12.82
N GLY A 204 3.36 5.75 -12.38
CA GLY A 204 2.36 6.39 -13.25
C GLY A 204 1.27 5.45 -13.76
N LYS A 205 0.93 4.39 -13.03
CA LYS A 205 -0.07 3.40 -13.45
C LYS A 205 -1.48 3.79 -13.03
N PRO A 206 -2.50 3.66 -13.89
CA PRO A 206 -3.91 3.70 -13.48
C PRO A 206 -4.23 2.49 -12.59
N ILE A 207 -4.99 2.69 -11.52
CA ILE A 207 -5.20 1.69 -10.47
C ILE A 207 -6.68 1.41 -10.25
N LEU A 208 -7.06 0.11 -10.21
CA LEU A 208 -8.31 -0.39 -9.66
C LEU A 208 -8.05 -0.99 -8.27
N MET A 209 -8.78 -0.51 -7.28
CA MET A 209 -8.69 -0.97 -5.89
C MET A 209 -9.92 -1.78 -5.50
N VAL A 210 -9.72 -3.04 -5.11
CA VAL A 210 -10.76 -3.98 -4.68
C VAL A 210 -10.46 -4.42 -3.24
N PRO A 211 -10.89 -3.64 -2.23
CA PRO A 211 -10.52 -3.89 -0.85
C PRO A 211 -11.16 -5.18 -0.31
N ALA A 212 -10.38 -5.99 0.42
CA ALA A 212 -10.82 -7.25 1.02
C ALA A 212 -11.27 -7.12 2.48
N HIS A 213 -10.85 -6.08 3.19
CA HIS A 213 -11.17 -5.85 4.61
C HIS A 213 -11.08 -4.37 4.98
N ILE A 214 -11.55 -4.02 6.18
CA ILE A 214 -11.73 -2.64 6.67
C ILE A 214 -10.49 -1.75 6.51
N GLU A 215 -9.28 -2.26 6.76
CA GLU A 215 -8.06 -1.48 6.57
C GLU A 215 -7.85 -1.13 5.10
N GLN A 216 -8.03 -2.11 4.21
CA GLN A 216 -7.92 -1.89 2.77
C GLN A 216 -9.05 -0.99 2.23
N GLU A 217 -10.25 -1.01 2.82
CA GLU A 217 -11.30 -0.05 2.50
C GLU A 217 -10.88 1.39 2.85
N CYS A 218 -10.22 1.58 4.00
CA CYS A 218 -9.67 2.87 4.40
C CYS A 218 -8.52 3.31 3.48
N ASN A 219 -7.61 2.39 3.13
CA ASN A 219 -6.49 2.65 2.21
C ASN A 219 -7.01 3.04 0.82
N ALA A 220 -7.93 2.25 0.25
CA ALA A 220 -8.52 2.51 -1.06
C ALA A 220 -9.22 3.87 -1.11
N TYR A 221 -9.97 4.21 -0.07
CA TYR A 221 -10.69 5.48 0.01
C TYR A 221 -9.73 6.67 0.12
N ASP A 222 -8.67 6.57 0.92
CA ASP A 222 -7.65 7.63 1.02
C ASP A 222 -6.85 7.78 -0.29
N ALA A 223 -6.51 6.68 -0.95
CA ALA A 223 -5.89 6.66 -2.25
C ALA A 223 -6.81 7.31 -3.33
N TYR A 224 -8.09 6.96 -3.35
CA TYR A 224 -9.09 7.56 -4.23
C TYR A 224 -9.19 9.08 -4.05
N LEU A 225 -9.29 9.55 -2.78
CA LEU A 225 -9.30 10.98 -2.46
C LEU A 225 -8.00 11.70 -2.85
N SER A 226 -6.93 10.95 -3.04
CA SER A 226 -5.62 11.46 -3.48
C SER A 226 -5.46 11.40 -5.00
N GLY A 227 -6.48 10.93 -5.73
CA GLY A 227 -6.45 10.80 -7.19
C GLY A 227 -5.64 9.60 -7.69
N ALA A 228 -5.51 8.54 -6.88
CA ALA A 228 -4.73 7.36 -7.22
C ALA A 228 -5.39 6.47 -8.29
N GLY A 229 -6.71 6.38 -8.27
CA GLY A 229 -7.43 5.43 -9.12
C GLY A 229 -8.90 5.33 -8.76
N ILE A 230 -9.51 4.21 -9.10
CA ILE A 230 -10.92 3.90 -8.86
C ILE A 230 -11.09 2.76 -7.85
N ILE A 231 -12.26 2.69 -7.20
CA ILE A 231 -12.60 1.64 -6.23
C ILE A 231 -13.76 0.83 -6.79
N SER A 232 -13.67 -0.50 -6.71
CA SER A 232 -14.77 -1.40 -7.02
C SER A 232 -14.93 -2.46 -5.92
N GLN A 233 -16.10 -3.15 -5.90
CA GLN A 233 -16.34 -4.28 -5.00
C GLN A 233 -15.75 -5.58 -5.54
N GLU A 234 -15.49 -5.64 -6.83
CA GLU A 234 -14.98 -6.79 -7.56
C GLU A 234 -13.94 -6.36 -8.60
N PHE A 235 -13.19 -7.31 -9.15
CA PHE A 235 -12.22 -7.06 -10.23
C PHE A 235 -12.93 -6.74 -11.56
N GLN A 236 -13.61 -5.58 -11.61
CA GLN A 236 -14.27 -5.05 -12.82
C GLN A 236 -13.23 -4.38 -13.73
N LEU A 237 -12.46 -5.20 -14.46
CA LEU A 237 -11.32 -4.71 -15.23
C LEU A 237 -11.72 -3.85 -16.44
N ASP A 238 -12.97 -3.90 -16.91
CA ASP A 238 -13.47 -2.96 -17.91
C ASP A 238 -13.48 -1.52 -17.39
N GLU A 239 -13.87 -1.30 -16.13
CA GLU A 239 -13.81 0.03 -15.49
C GLU A 239 -12.37 0.55 -15.45
N LEU A 240 -11.40 -0.34 -15.14
CA LEU A 240 -9.98 0.01 -15.15
C LEU A 240 -9.47 0.35 -16.55
N LEU A 241 -9.88 -0.42 -17.57
CA LEU A 241 -9.52 -0.15 -18.95
C LEU A 241 -10.09 1.19 -19.43
N ASP A 242 -11.33 1.50 -19.10
CA ASP A 242 -11.96 2.77 -19.44
C ASP A 242 -11.27 3.94 -18.72
N PHE A 243 -11.01 3.79 -17.41
CA PHE A 243 -10.26 4.77 -16.63
C PHE A 243 -8.87 5.01 -17.20
N SER A 244 -8.18 3.95 -17.65
CA SER A 244 -6.83 4.04 -18.20
C SER A 244 -6.70 4.91 -19.45
N ARG A 245 -7.79 5.07 -20.24
CA ARG A 245 -7.80 5.89 -21.47
C ARG A 245 -7.61 7.39 -21.20
N SER A 246 -8.07 7.86 -20.06
CA SER A 246 -8.01 9.27 -19.66
C SER A 246 -7.07 9.55 -18.50
N TYR A 247 -6.45 8.50 -17.96
CA TYR A 247 -5.57 8.62 -16.80
C TYR A 247 -4.33 9.44 -17.10
N GLN A 248 -3.98 10.30 -16.17
CA GLN A 248 -2.72 11.05 -16.17
C GLN A 248 -1.95 10.75 -14.87
N PRO A 249 -0.63 10.50 -14.94
CA PRO A 249 0.18 10.27 -13.76
C PRO A 249 0.03 11.38 -12.70
N ASN A 250 -0.05 10.98 -11.45
CA ASN A 250 -0.27 11.90 -10.34
C ASN A 250 1.01 12.66 -9.97
N ALA A 251 1.27 13.78 -10.66
CA ALA A 251 2.46 14.59 -10.43
C ALA A 251 2.57 15.08 -8.97
N LYS A 252 1.44 15.31 -8.29
CA LYS A 252 1.46 15.73 -6.87
C LYS A 252 1.96 14.62 -5.96
N PHE A 253 1.62 13.37 -6.26
CA PHE A 253 2.12 12.21 -5.53
C PHE A 253 3.62 12.00 -5.80
N ILE A 254 4.03 12.02 -7.07
CA ILE A 254 5.45 11.86 -7.45
C ILE A 254 6.32 12.92 -6.79
N PHE A 255 5.87 14.16 -6.72
CA PHE A 255 6.59 15.23 -6.01
C PHE A 255 6.59 15.05 -4.48
N TRP A 256 5.55 14.40 -3.93
CA TRP A 256 5.44 14.14 -2.50
C TRP A 256 6.29 12.93 -2.06
N SER A 257 6.34 11.87 -2.87
CA SER A 257 7.06 10.62 -2.59
C SER A 257 8.55 10.73 -2.87
#